data_c48dbded7593d14c0547cae71be022a7
#
_entry.id   c48dbded7593d14c0547cae71be022a7
#
_cell.length_a   1.000
_cell.length_b   1.000
_cell.length_c   1.000
_cell.angle_alpha   90.00
_cell.angle_beta   90.00
_cell.angle_gamma   90.00
#
_symmetry.space_group_name_H-M   'P 1'
#
loop_
_entity.id
_entity.type
_entity.pdbx_description
1 polymer ?
#
loop_
_entity_poly.entity_id
_entity_poly.type
_entity_poly.pdbx_seq_one_letter_code
_entity_poly.pdbx_strand_id
1 'polypeptide(L)'
;MTAHLDTYIPTNAIDLLKELTDRYDVKYKIVNQRHTKHGDFRKLANGTFQISINNNLNPYQFLLTLVHEIAHYVTFKEYGRVQPHGSEWKLTFQRLMLPFLQPSIYPNEMLAPLAHYLKNPKASTDSDLKLSLALKKNTAEKGKIFIFELPNNSIFVYKNKIYRKGNKRNTRFECLQLDTNRTYLFKQHAEVIYNQDEATY
;
A
#
# COMPACT_ATOMS: atom_id res chain seq x y z
N MET A 1 -25.00 -3.81 5.41
CA MET A 1 -24.15 -3.31 6.50
C MET A 1 -23.02 -2.53 5.83
N THR A 2 -23.04 -1.23 5.96
CA THR A 2 -21.91 -0.37 5.57
C THR A 2 -20.78 -0.67 6.54
N ALA A 3 -19.63 -1.12 6.04
CA ALA A 3 -18.46 -1.31 6.88
C ALA A 3 -18.15 0.02 7.57
N HIS A 4 -17.84 0.01 8.85
CA HIS A 4 -17.39 1.19 9.59
C HIS A 4 -16.00 1.60 9.09
N LEU A 5 -15.96 2.31 7.95
CA LEU A 5 -14.71 2.76 7.31
C LEU A 5 -13.98 3.80 8.16
N ASP A 6 -14.73 4.56 8.95
CA ASP A 6 -14.28 5.61 9.85
C ASP A 6 -13.23 5.14 10.87
N THR A 7 -13.33 3.88 11.31
CA THR A 7 -12.36 3.30 12.26
C THR A 7 -11.00 2.96 11.65
N TYR A 8 -10.90 2.98 10.32
CA TYR A 8 -9.69 2.58 9.58
C TYR A 8 -8.96 3.72 8.90
N ILE A 9 -9.45 4.96 9.02
CA ILE A 9 -8.88 6.14 8.36
C ILE A 9 -8.49 7.22 9.37
N PRO A 10 -7.66 8.22 8.98
CA PRO A 10 -7.43 9.38 9.82
C PRO A 10 -8.73 10.11 10.16
N THR A 11 -8.91 10.49 11.42
CA THR A 11 -10.14 11.14 11.91
C THR A 11 -10.55 12.36 11.08
N ASN A 12 -9.58 13.19 10.69
CA ASN A 12 -9.84 14.39 9.89
C ASN A 12 -10.23 14.10 8.43
N ALA A 13 -10.20 12.83 8.00
CA ALA A 13 -10.64 12.43 6.67
C ALA A 13 -12.09 11.92 6.64
N ILE A 14 -12.74 11.74 7.80
CA ILE A 14 -14.04 11.06 7.90
C ILE A 14 -15.11 11.79 7.09
N ASP A 15 -15.26 13.10 7.27
CA ASP A 15 -16.32 13.87 6.60
C ASP A 15 -16.12 13.88 5.08
N LEU A 16 -14.89 14.10 4.61
CA LEU A 16 -14.56 14.05 3.18
C LEU A 16 -14.77 12.65 2.58
N LEU A 17 -14.42 11.61 3.32
CA LEU A 17 -14.64 10.24 2.84
C LEU A 17 -16.12 9.91 2.78
N LYS A 18 -16.91 10.33 3.79
CA LYS A 18 -18.34 10.12 3.79
C LYS A 18 -19.01 10.83 2.60
N GLU A 19 -18.68 12.10 2.37
CA GLU A 19 -19.15 12.83 1.20
C GLU A 19 -18.78 12.12 -0.12
N LEU A 20 -17.58 11.57 -0.22
CA LEU A 20 -17.14 10.81 -1.39
C LEU A 20 -17.92 9.51 -1.54
N THR A 21 -18.08 8.72 -0.47
CA THR A 21 -18.73 7.39 -0.53
C THR A 21 -20.22 7.47 -0.73
N ASP A 22 -20.90 8.50 -0.21
CA ASP A 22 -22.35 8.69 -0.34
C ASP A 22 -22.77 9.02 -1.80
N ARG A 23 -21.83 9.46 -2.65
CA ARG A 23 -22.07 9.72 -4.07
C ARG A 23 -22.19 8.44 -4.91
N TYR A 24 -21.77 7.27 -4.40
CA TYR A 24 -21.60 6.07 -5.19
C TYR A 24 -22.30 4.86 -4.58
N ASP A 25 -23.07 4.14 -5.38
CA ASP A 25 -23.71 2.87 -4.99
C ASP A 25 -22.70 1.72 -5.10
N VAL A 26 -21.87 1.58 -4.05
CA VAL A 26 -20.82 0.57 -3.91
C VAL A 26 -20.90 -0.06 -2.53
N LYS A 27 -20.77 -1.39 -2.46
CA LYS A 27 -20.66 -2.11 -1.20
C LYS A 27 -19.20 -2.14 -0.75
N TYR A 28 -18.94 -1.62 0.46
CA TYR A 28 -17.61 -1.65 1.07
C TYR A 28 -17.48 -2.87 1.99
N LYS A 29 -16.37 -3.57 1.90
CA LYS A 29 -16.08 -4.76 2.73
C LYS A 29 -14.66 -4.70 3.26
N ILE A 30 -14.49 -4.83 4.57
CA ILE A 30 -13.20 -5.00 5.21
C ILE A 30 -12.91 -6.49 5.29
N VAL A 31 -11.72 -6.89 4.87
CA VAL A 31 -11.31 -8.31 4.78
C VAL A 31 -9.99 -8.55 5.48
N ASN A 32 -9.73 -9.79 5.88
CA ASN A 32 -8.44 -10.18 6.42
C ASN A 32 -7.32 -9.95 5.41
N GLN A 33 -6.11 -9.77 5.92
CA GLN A 33 -4.91 -9.50 5.13
C GLN A 33 -4.75 -10.48 3.96
N ARG A 34 -4.62 -9.93 2.76
CA ARG A 34 -4.21 -10.64 1.55
C ARG A 34 -2.79 -10.25 1.19
N HIS A 35 -1.97 -11.22 0.76
CA HIS A 35 -0.56 -10.99 0.46
C HIS A 35 -0.30 -10.39 -0.93
N THR A 36 -1.26 -10.52 -1.85
CA THR A 36 -1.09 -10.12 -3.26
C THR A 36 -1.64 -8.74 -3.58
N LYS A 37 -2.54 -8.19 -2.72
CA LYS A 37 -3.20 -6.91 -2.94
C LYS A 37 -3.68 -6.29 -1.62
N HIS A 38 -3.76 -4.96 -1.58
CA HIS A 38 -4.30 -4.20 -0.44
C HIS A 38 -5.80 -3.96 -0.56
N GLY A 39 -6.28 -3.69 -1.77
CA GLY A 39 -7.68 -3.47 -2.14
C GLY A 39 -8.10 -4.27 -3.36
N ASP A 40 -9.38 -4.19 -3.69
CA ASP A 40 -9.97 -4.86 -4.84
C ASP A 40 -11.35 -4.27 -5.19
N PHE A 41 -11.51 -3.79 -6.40
CA PHE A 41 -12.80 -3.40 -6.98
C PHE A 41 -13.30 -4.50 -7.89
N ARG A 42 -14.61 -4.85 -7.80
CA ARG A 42 -15.23 -5.81 -8.67
C ARG A 42 -16.72 -5.53 -8.92
N LYS A 43 -17.23 -5.92 -10.09
CA LYS A 43 -18.64 -6.08 -10.37
C LYS A 43 -19.05 -7.52 -10.00
N LEU A 44 -20.09 -7.66 -9.20
CA LEU A 44 -20.63 -8.96 -8.77
C LEU A 44 -21.57 -9.54 -9.83
N ALA A 45 -21.86 -10.85 -9.74
CA ALA A 45 -22.73 -11.54 -10.68
C ALA A 45 -24.18 -10.95 -10.73
N ASN A 46 -24.65 -10.40 -9.60
CA ASN A 46 -25.95 -9.74 -9.50
C ASN A 46 -25.94 -8.29 -10.03
N GLY A 47 -24.85 -7.85 -10.68
CA GLY A 47 -24.73 -6.50 -11.24
C GLY A 47 -24.31 -5.41 -10.27
N THR A 48 -24.28 -5.65 -8.95
CA THR A 48 -23.83 -4.68 -7.95
C THR A 48 -22.29 -4.58 -7.92
N PHE A 49 -21.77 -3.51 -7.30
CA PHE A 49 -20.35 -3.26 -7.20
C PHE A 49 -19.84 -3.44 -5.76
N GLN A 50 -18.65 -3.94 -5.61
CA GLN A 50 -18.01 -4.14 -4.32
C GLN A 50 -16.55 -3.67 -4.34
N ILE A 51 -16.17 -2.96 -3.29
CA ILE A 51 -14.78 -2.65 -2.95
C ILE A 51 -14.43 -3.39 -1.67
N SER A 52 -13.30 -4.09 -1.66
CA SER A 52 -12.79 -4.76 -0.47
C SER A 52 -11.38 -4.27 -0.12
N ILE A 53 -11.13 -3.96 1.15
CA ILE A 53 -9.85 -3.45 1.66
C ILE A 53 -9.36 -4.34 2.80
N ASN A 54 -8.05 -4.57 2.86
CA ASN A 54 -7.42 -5.32 3.95
C ASN A 54 -7.49 -4.55 5.28
N ASN A 55 -7.78 -5.24 6.37
CA ASN A 55 -7.95 -4.67 7.71
C ASN A 55 -6.63 -4.31 8.43
N ASN A 56 -5.49 -4.76 7.92
CA ASN A 56 -4.17 -4.59 8.54
C ASN A 56 -3.38 -3.39 8.01
N LEU A 57 -3.99 -2.55 7.20
CA LEU A 57 -3.34 -1.33 6.71
C LEU A 57 -3.37 -0.24 7.79
N ASN A 58 -2.30 0.56 7.87
CA ASN A 58 -2.38 1.77 8.69
C ASN A 58 -3.40 2.77 8.11
N PRO A 59 -3.91 3.72 8.91
CA PRO A 59 -4.99 4.61 8.48
C PRO A 59 -4.70 5.37 7.18
N TYR A 60 -3.49 5.83 6.98
CA TYR A 60 -3.07 6.58 5.79
C TYR A 60 -3.02 5.69 4.54
N GLN A 61 -2.48 4.49 4.69
CA GLN A 61 -2.44 3.51 3.61
C GLN A 61 -3.84 2.97 3.28
N PHE A 62 -4.69 2.80 4.30
CA PHE A 62 -6.08 2.38 4.12
C PHE A 62 -6.85 3.42 3.31
N LEU A 63 -6.80 4.71 3.70
CA LEU A 63 -7.45 5.80 2.97
C LEU A 63 -6.98 5.87 1.52
N LEU A 64 -5.66 5.84 1.28
CA LEU A 64 -5.08 5.87 -0.06
C LEU A 64 -5.55 4.69 -0.92
N THR A 65 -5.58 3.47 -0.33
CA THR A 65 -6.05 2.26 -1.01
C THR A 65 -7.55 2.33 -1.31
N LEU A 66 -8.35 2.82 -0.36
CA LEU A 66 -9.79 2.96 -0.54
C LEU A 66 -10.13 3.91 -1.70
N VAL A 67 -9.50 5.10 -1.73
CA VAL A 67 -9.70 6.06 -2.83
C VAL A 67 -9.19 5.49 -4.17
N HIS A 68 -8.12 4.69 -4.18
CA HIS A 68 -7.64 3.96 -5.36
C HIS A 68 -8.72 3.03 -5.92
N GLU A 69 -9.38 2.25 -5.06
CA GLU A 69 -10.45 1.33 -5.50
C GLU A 69 -11.74 2.07 -5.91
N ILE A 70 -12.05 3.18 -5.22
CA ILE A 70 -13.16 4.07 -5.65
C ILE A 70 -12.85 4.65 -7.04
N ALA A 71 -11.59 5.03 -7.31
CA ALA A 71 -11.20 5.51 -8.63
C ALA A 71 -11.41 4.46 -9.73
N HIS A 72 -11.19 3.17 -9.46
CA HIS A 72 -11.53 2.10 -10.39
C HIS A 72 -13.04 2.05 -10.69
N TYR A 73 -13.87 2.15 -9.64
CA TYR A 73 -15.32 2.19 -9.80
C TYR A 73 -15.77 3.39 -10.62
N VAL A 74 -15.30 4.60 -10.26
CA VAL A 74 -15.71 5.85 -10.94
C VAL A 74 -15.27 5.82 -12.41
N THR A 75 -14.03 5.41 -12.67
CA THR A 75 -13.52 5.25 -14.04
C THR A 75 -14.37 4.26 -14.85
N PHE A 76 -14.72 3.13 -14.25
CA PHE A 76 -15.61 2.17 -14.92
C PHE A 76 -17.01 2.75 -15.22
N LYS A 77 -17.56 3.57 -14.34
CA LYS A 77 -18.87 4.22 -14.53
C LYS A 77 -18.82 5.32 -15.59
N GLU A 78 -17.74 6.12 -15.62
CA GLU A 78 -17.58 7.27 -16.53
C GLU A 78 -17.16 6.85 -17.94
N TYR A 79 -16.26 5.86 -18.07
CA TYR A 79 -15.59 5.49 -19.33
C TYR A 79 -15.85 4.06 -19.77
N GLY A 80 -16.57 3.24 -18.97
CA GLY A 80 -16.75 1.83 -19.26
C GLY A 80 -15.47 1.02 -19.07
N ARG A 81 -15.24 0.04 -19.96
CA ARG A 81 -14.10 -0.85 -19.88
C ARG A 81 -12.87 -0.23 -20.55
N VAL A 82 -11.99 0.37 -19.75
CA VAL A 82 -10.71 0.95 -20.18
C VAL A 82 -9.53 0.18 -19.62
N GLN A 83 -8.30 0.55 -20.03
CA GLN A 83 -7.08 -0.07 -19.53
C GLN A 83 -6.95 0.20 -18.02
N PRO A 84 -6.81 -0.85 -17.17
CA PRO A 84 -6.54 -0.66 -15.75
C PRO A 84 -5.30 0.20 -15.52
N HIS A 85 -5.43 1.21 -14.65
CA HIS A 85 -4.38 2.19 -14.34
C HIS A 85 -3.88 2.99 -15.57
N GLY A 86 -4.71 3.08 -16.63
CA GLY A 86 -4.49 3.95 -17.79
C GLY A 86 -4.72 5.43 -17.46
N SER A 87 -4.73 6.28 -18.51
CA SER A 87 -4.88 7.75 -18.39
C SER A 87 -6.15 8.14 -17.64
N GLU A 88 -7.29 7.51 -17.97
CA GLU A 88 -8.60 7.80 -17.40
C GLU A 88 -8.62 7.51 -15.89
N TRP A 89 -8.10 6.34 -15.50
CA TRP A 89 -7.98 5.99 -14.08
C TRP A 89 -7.02 6.93 -13.34
N LYS A 90 -5.88 7.28 -13.92
CA LYS A 90 -4.92 8.19 -13.29
C LYS A 90 -5.53 9.56 -13.00
N LEU A 91 -6.21 10.15 -13.98
CA LEU A 91 -6.90 11.43 -13.82
C LEU A 91 -8.02 11.36 -12.77
N THR A 92 -8.81 10.29 -12.82
CA THR A 92 -9.87 10.06 -11.83
C THR A 92 -9.29 9.92 -10.43
N PHE A 93 -8.25 9.11 -10.25
CA PHE A 93 -7.61 8.91 -8.95
C PHE A 93 -6.98 10.20 -8.42
N GLN A 94 -6.29 10.97 -9.25
CA GLN A 94 -5.76 12.29 -8.88
C GLN A 94 -6.88 13.22 -8.39
N ARG A 95 -7.96 13.35 -9.18
CA ARG A 95 -9.13 14.17 -8.84
C ARG A 95 -9.73 13.79 -7.48
N LEU A 96 -9.92 12.49 -7.24
CA LEU A 96 -10.52 11.99 -5.99
C LEU A 96 -9.59 12.10 -4.79
N MET A 97 -8.27 11.99 -4.99
CA MET A 97 -7.28 12.12 -3.90
C MET A 97 -6.97 13.57 -3.51
N LEU A 98 -7.15 14.53 -4.42
CA LEU A 98 -6.76 15.93 -4.20
C LEU A 98 -7.35 16.54 -2.91
N PRO A 99 -8.64 16.36 -2.57
CA PRO A 99 -9.22 16.89 -1.33
C PRO A 99 -8.54 16.34 -0.06
N PHE A 100 -8.00 15.13 -0.11
CA PHE A 100 -7.33 14.49 1.02
C PHE A 100 -5.86 14.89 1.17
N LEU A 101 -5.26 15.52 0.17
CA LEU A 101 -3.84 15.91 0.16
C LEU A 101 -3.63 17.19 0.97
N GLN A 102 -3.76 17.10 2.29
CA GLN A 102 -3.66 18.23 3.20
C GLN A 102 -3.02 17.85 4.54
N PRO A 103 -2.35 18.82 5.22
CA PRO A 103 -1.61 18.57 6.47
C PRO A 103 -2.49 18.10 7.64
N SER A 104 -3.78 18.41 7.63
CA SER A 104 -4.74 17.94 8.63
C SER A 104 -5.04 16.44 8.54
N ILE A 105 -4.83 15.83 7.36
CA ILE A 105 -5.11 14.41 7.11
C ILE A 105 -3.83 13.59 7.07
N TYR A 106 -2.83 14.01 6.29
CA TYR A 106 -1.54 13.34 6.16
C TYR A 106 -0.44 14.10 6.89
N PRO A 107 0.42 13.45 7.69
CA PRO A 107 1.62 14.07 8.26
C PRO A 107 2.49 14.74 7.19
N ASN A 108 3.15 15.83 7.56
CA ASN A 108 3.95 16.65 6.63
C ASN A 108 4.99 15.81 5.86
N GLU A 109 5.61 14.84 6.51
CA GLU A 109 6.59 13.94 5.89
C GLU A 109 6.00 13.01 4.82
N MET A 110 4.66 12.81 4.83
CA MET A 110 3.96 12.01 3.81
C MET A 110 3.48 12.86 2.64
N LEU A 111 3.22 14.15 2.83
CA LEU A 111 2.61 15.00 1.80
C LEU A 111 3.45 15.11 0.53
N ALA A 112 4.76 15.37 0.66
CA ALA A 112 5.63 15.51 -0.51
C ALA A 112 5.79 14.18 -1.29
N PRO A 113 6.05 13.01 -0.64
CA PRO A 113 6.02 11.72 -1.31
C PRO A 113 4.67 11.38 -1.97
N LEU A 114 3.55 11.68 -1.28
CA LEU A 114 2.21 11.43 -1.82
C LEU A 114 1.91 12.32 -3.03
N ALA A 115 2.20 13.62 -2.95
CA ALA A 115 2.04 14.54 -4.08
C ALA A 115 2.90 14.13 -5.27
N HIS A 116 4.14 13.68 -5.04
CA HIS A 116 5.01 13.18 -6.11
C HIS A 116 4.42 11.92 -6.77
N TYR A 117 3.96 10.96 -5.98
CA TYR A 117 3.31 9.74 -6.46
C TYR A 117 2.07 10.06 -7.30
N LEU A 118 1.24 11.00 -6.85
CA LEU A 118 0.01 11.39 -7.54
C LEU A 118 0.26 12.05 -8.91
N LYS A 119 1.44 12.58 -9.20
CA LYS A 119 1.76 13.10 -10.55
C LYS A 119 1.68 12.00 -11.63
N ASN A 120 2.02 10.75 -11.29
CA ASN A 120 1.91 9.60 -12.18
C ASN A 120 1.68 8.32 -11.37
N PRO A 121 0.45 8.14 -10.84
CA PRO A 121 0.16 7.02 -9.95
C PRO A 121 0.29 5.68 -10.67
N LYS A 122 0.78 4.69 -9.94
CA LYS A 122 0.99 3.32 -10.41
C LYS A 122 -0.05 2.38 -9.81
N ALA A 123 -0.16 1.19 -10.39
CA ALA A 123 -1.06 0.12 -9.92
C ALA A 123 -0.86 -0.28 -8.45
N SER A 124 0.33 -0.07 -7.89
CA SER A 124 0.63 -0.36 -6.50
C SER A 124 1.43 0.79 -5.89
N THR A 125 1.01 1.28 -4.74
CA THR A 125 1.75 2.24 -3.90
C THR A 125 3.09 1.69 -3.44
N ASP A 126 3.18 0.36 -3.26
CA ASP A 126 4.43 -0.35 -2.94
C ASP A 126 5.52 -0.23 -4.03
N SER A 127 5.17 0.19 -5.25
CA SER A 127 6.14 0.39 -6.33
C SER A 127 6.87 1.73 -6.22
N ASP A 128 6.36 2.67 -5.43
CA ASP A 128 7.02 3.94 -5.12
C ASP A 128 7.75 3.84 -3.78
N LEU A 129 9.07 3.83 -3.81
CA LEU A 129 9.88 3.65 -2.61
C LEU A 129 9.66 4.76 -1.58
N LYS A 130 9.66 6.03 -2.03
CA LYS A 130 9.55 7.18 -1.12
C LYS A 130 8.20 7.18 -0.41
N LEU A 131 7.10 6.96 -1.15
CA LEU A 131 5.77 6.87 -0.57
C LEU A 131 5.63 5.65 0.34
N SER A 132 6.12 4.47 -0.09
CA SER A 132 6.08 3.26 0.72
C SER A 132 6.80 3.42 2.05
N LEU A 133 7.97 4.07 2.05
CA LEU A 133 8.73 4.37 3.27
C LEU A 133 8.00 5.36 4.18
N ALA A 134 7.45 6.44 3.61
CA ALA A 134 6.69 7.43 4.38
C ALA A 134 5.46 6.80 5.05
N LEU A 135 4.71 5.95 4.32
CA LEU A 135 3.55 5.24 4.86
C LEU A 135 3.92 4.26 5.99
N LYS A 136 5.10 3.63 5.91
CA LYS A 136 5.54 2.60 6.87
C LYS A 136 6.25 3.15 8.10
N LYS A 137 6.93 4.30 8.01
CA LYS A 137 7.64 4.92 9.14
C LYS A 137 6.77 5.11 10.38
N ASN A 138 5.50 5.45 10.19
CA ASN A 138 4.56 5.66 11.30
C ASN A 138 3.91 4.37 11.83
N THR A 139 4.29 3.19 11.29
CA THR A 139 3.76 1.89 11.70
C THR A 139 4.84 0.85 11.93
N ALA A 140 6.12 1.24 11.83
CA ALA A 140 7.25 0.33 12.03
C ALA A 140 7.14 -0.33 13.41
N GLU A 141 6.93 -1.64 13.44
CA GLU A 141 7.02 -2.43 14.65
C GLU A 141 8.45 -2.31 15.20
N LYS A 142 8.58 -2.09 16.51
CA LYS A 142 9.89 -2.04 17.17
C LYS A 142 10.70 -3.29 16.82
N GLY A 143 11.92 -3.10 16.32
CA GLY A 143 12.84 -4.19 15.96
C GLY A 143 12.77 -4.63 14.49
N LYS A 144 11.94 -4.01 13.64
CA LYS A 144 11.97 -4.23 12.19
C LYS A 144 12.65 -3.06 11.48
N ILE A 145 13.49 -3.39 10.50
CA ILE A 145 14.15 -2.42 9.61
C ILE A 145 13.89 -2.81 8.17
N PHE A 146 14.09 -1.87 7.25
CA PHE A 146 13.94 -2.19 5.83
C PHE A 146 15.20 -2.86 5.28
N ILE A 147 15.01 -3.84 4.39
CA ILE A 147 16.13 -4.60 3.84
C ILE A 147 17.16 -3.71 3.13
N PHE A 148 16.76 -2.56 2.57
CA PHE A 148 17.72 -1.65 1.92
C PHE A 148 18.67 -0.98 2.93
N GLU A 149 18.29 -0.87 4.21
CA GLU A 149 19.10 -0.29 5.30
C GLU A 149 20.16 -1.25 5.80
N LEU A 150 20.01 -2.55 5.53
CA LEU A 150 20.99 -3.55 5.92
C LEU A 150 22.27 -3.45 5.09
N PRO A 151 23.45 -3.63 5.68
CA PRO A 151 24.68 -3.90 4.93
C PRO A 151 24.54 -5.13 4.02
N ASN A 152 25.35 -5.22 2.98
CA ASN A 152 25.45 -6.45 2.19
C ASN A 152 26.01 -7.57 3.06
N ASN A 153 25.61 -8.81 2.78
CA ASN A 153 25.93 -10.03 3.54
C ASN A 153 25.32 -10.11 4.94
N SER A 154 24.53 -9.13 5.39
CA SER A 154 23.81 -9.23 6.67
C SER A 154 22.87 -10.43 6.67
N ILE A 155 22.77 -11.08 7.83
CA ILE A 155 21.79 -12.14 8.10
C ILE A 155 20.58 -11.50 8.75
N PHE A 156 19.39 -11.86 8.29
CA PHE A 156 18.12 -11.34 8.79
C PHE A 156 17.04 -12.40 8.82
N VAL A 157 16.00 -12.17 9.61
CA VAL A 157 14.83 -13.06 9.69
C VAL A 157 13.64 -12.43 8.97
N TYR A 158 12.99 -13.20 8.14
CA TYR A 158 11.73 -12.85 7.48
C TYR A 158 10.78 -14.05 7.49
N LYS A 159 9.57 -13.88 8.06
CA LYS A 159 8.56 -14.95 8.20
C LYS A 159 9.14 -16.24 8.80
N ASN A 160 9.87 -16.11 9.91
CA ASN A 160 10.52 -17.21 10.64
C ASN A 160 11.56 -18.02 9.83
N LYS A 161 12.11 -17.44 8.78
CA LYS A 161 13.19 -18.02 7.97
C LYS A 161 14.38 -17.10 7.95
N ILE A 162 15.57 -17.66 7.88
CA ILE A 162 16.85 -16.93 7.92
C ILE A 162 17.38 -16.73 6.51
N TYR A 163 17.76 -15.51 6.20
CA TYR A 163 18.28 -15.10 4.91
C TYR A 163 19.59 -14.34 5.04
N ARG A 164 20.44 -14.45 4.04
CA ARG A 164 21.60 -13.58 3.85
C ARG A 164 21.30 -12.60 2.70
N LYS A 165 21.49 -11.30 2.98
CA LYS A 165 21.31 -10.24 1.97
C LYS A 165 22.45 -10.31 0.95
N GLY A 166 22.10 -10.39 -0.32
CA GLY A 166 23.01 -10.31 -1.45
C GLY A 166 22.89 -8.98 -2.20
N ASN A 167 23.27 -8.99 -3.47
CA ASN A 167 23.34 -7.81 -4.30
C ASN A 167 21.95 -7.29 -4.71
N LYS A 168 21.90 -6.00 -5.01
CA LYS A 168 20.72 -5.37 -5.59
C LYS A 168 20.61 -5.71 -7.07
N ARG A 169 19.45 -6.25 -7.48
CA ARG A 169 19.10 -6.50 -8.86
C ARG A 169 17.90 -5.64 -9.23
N ASN A 170 18.11 -4.59 -10.03
CA ASN A 170 17.10 -3.58 -10.35
C ASN A 170 16.49 -2.96 -9.08
N THR A 171 15.20 -3.22 -8.82
CA THR A 171 14.42 -2.71 -7.67
C THR A 171 14.32 -3.70 -6.51
N ARG A 172 15.08 -4.80 -6.53
CA ARG A 172 15.01 -5.87 -5.53
C ARG A 172 16.39 -6.28 -5.06
N PHE A 173 16.47 -6.93 -3.89
CA PHE A 173 17.69 -7.58 -3.40
C PHE A 173 17.57 -9.09 -3.57
N GLU A 174 18.63 -9.70 -4.08
CA GLU A 174 18.81 -11.15 -4.06
C GLU A 174 19.17 -11.56 -2.64
N CYS A 175 18.43 -12.50 -2.05
CA CYS A 175 18.68 -12.98 -0.71
C CYS A 175 18.67 -14.49 -0.68
N LEU A 176 19.72 -15.06 -0.11
CA LEU A 176 19.89 -16.48 0.02
C LEU A 176 19.19 -16.97 1.29
N GLN A 177 18.25 -17.87 1.19
CA GLN A 177 17.65 -18.58 2.34
C GLN A 177 18.64 -19.65 2.82
N LEU A 178 19.08 -19.56 4.10
CA LEU A 178 20.22 -20.35 4.57
C LEU A 178 19.92 -21.85 4.76
N ASP A 179 18.69 -22.21 5.10
CA ASP A 179 18.26 -23.61 5.31
C ASP A 179 18.07 -24.39 4.01
N THR A 180 17.61 -23.72 2.95
CA THR A 180 17.28 -24.36 1.67
C THR A 180 18.27 -24.07 0.54
N ASN A 181 19.22 -23.16 0.78
CA ASN A 181 20.19 -22.64 -0.20
C ASN A 181 19.53 -22.08 -1.48
N ARG A 182 18.28 -21.58 -1.38
CA ARG A 182 17.52 -20.99 -2.49
C ARG A 182 17.60 -19.46 -2.44
N THR A 183 17.70 -18.84 -3.62
CA THR A 183 17.70 -17.38 -3.76
C THR A 183 16.30 -16.83 -3.98
N TYR A 184 15.97 -15.78 -3.26
CA TYR A 184 14.70 -15.05 -3.32
C TYR A 184 14.94 -13.58 -3.63
N LEU A 185 13.98 -12.96 -4.33
CA LEU A 185 14.01 -11.53 -4.65
C LEU A 185 13.13 -10.75 -3.69
N PHE A 186 13.74 -9.99 -2.80
CA PHE A 186 13.06 -9.13 -1.84
C PHE A 186 12.87 -7.71 -2.39
N LYS A 187 11.67 -7.13 -2.20
CA LYS A 187 11.47 -5.69 -2.44
C LYS A 187 12.36 -4.90 -1.49
N GLN A 188 12.97 -3.79 -1.95
CA GLN A 188 13.91 -3.01 -1.12
C GLN A 188 13.28 -2.45 0.18
N HIS A 189 11.97 -2.26 0.25
CA HIS A 189 11.21 -1.85 1.43
C HIS A 189 10.53 -3.03 2.15
N ALA A 190 11.03 -4.25 1.98
CA ALA A 190 10.59 -5.36 2.82
C ALA A 190 11.08 -5.15 4.25
N GLU A 191 10.15 -5.27 5.21
CA GLU A 191 10.48 -5.18 6.63
C GLU A 191 10.99 -6.53 7.11
N VAL A 192 12.14 -6.51 7.76
CA VAL A 192 12.85 -7.70 8.25
C VAL A 192 13.31 -7.47 9.68
N ILE A 193 13.51 -8.55 10.42
CA ILE A 193 14.09 -8.50 11.77
C ILE A 193 15.61 -8.67 11.61
N TYR A 194 16.36 -7.73 12.18
CA TYR A 194 17.82 -7.73 12.16
C TYR A 194 18.36 -7.50 13.55
N ASN A 195 19.07 -8.48 14.08
CA ASN A 195 19.78 -8.38 15.34
C ASN A 195 21.25 -8.07 15.05
N GLN A 196 21.69 -6.87 15.38
CA GLN A 196 23.10 -6.47 15.21
C GLN A 196 24.05 -7.35 16.01
N ASP A 197 23.62 -7.88 17.15
CA ASP A 197 24.45 -8.65 18.06
C ASP A 197 24.75 -10.10 17.60
N GLU A 198 24.04 -10.61 16.58
CA GLU A 198 24.26 -11.95 16.01
C GLU A 198 25.04 -11.94 14.67
N ALA A 199 25.53 -10.78 14.23
CA ALA A 199 26.21 -10.63 12.94
C ALA A 199 27.72 -10.98 12.97
N THR A 200 28.20 -11.57 14.04
CA THR A 200 29.62 -11.95 14.20
C THR A 200 29.74 -13.48 14.34
N TYR A 201 29.52 -14.17 13.22
CA TYR A 201 30.01 -15.55 13.05
C TYR A 201 30.43 -15.80 11.61
#